data_dc1c4b133453a91e48a3968550f0be69
#
_entry.id   dc1c4b133453a91e48a3968550f0be69
#
_cell.length_a   1.000
_cell.length_b   1.000
_cell.length_c   1.000
_cell.angle_alpha   90.00
_cell.angle_beta   90.00
_cell.angle_gamma   90.00
#
_symmetry.space_group_name_H-M   'P 1'
#
loop_
_entity.id
_entity.type
_entity.pdbx_description
1 polymer ?
#
loop_
_entity_poly.entity_id
_entity_poly.type
_entity_poly.pdbx_seq_one_letter_code
_entity_poly.pdbx_strand_id
1 'polypeptide(L)'
;MQFETWLESQKLKDTITNPNIEVGDYSYYSGYYHDKSFEDQAVRYLLGDKPTKEVWQSGMFGEVDKLIIGKFCSIASGATFMMAGNQGHRIDWISTFPFGNDFGEDVPSGFKRAGDTVIGNDVWIGSEAMIMPGVKIGNGAVIGSRAVITKDVEPYSVVVANNHVVKQRFTAKQIEMLTEMQWWNWSEQQLKQAMQVMCSGDVEQLYGYYLENIKR
;
A
#
# COMPACT_ATOMS: atom_id res chain seq x y z
N MET A 1 16.31 -19.29 -2.49
CA MET A 1 15.99 -17.94 -3.03
C MET A 1 14.49 -17.87 -3.28
N GLN A 2 13.86 -16.74 -2.96
CA GLN A 2 12.42 -16.52 -3.18
C GLN A 2 12.11 -16.21 -4.66
N PHE A 3 13.08 -15.63 -5.37
CA PHE A 3 12.99 -15.25 -6.78
C PHE A 3 14.22 -15.75 -7.54
N GLU A 4 14.03 -16.36 -8.70
CA GLU A 4 15.12 -16.83 -9.55
C GLU A 4 15.61 -15.73 -10.50
N THR A 5 14.73 -14.83 -10.91
CA THR A 5 15.03 -13.74 -11.85
C THR A 5 14.24 -12.46 -11.51
N TRP A 6 14.73 -11.32 -11.98
CA TRP A 6 14.04 -10.03 -11.80
C TRP A 6 12.72 -9.92 -12.59
N LEU A 7 12.46 -10.85 -13.50
CA LEU A 7 11.19 -10.93 -14.24
C LEU A 7 10.06 -11.56 -13.39
N GLU A 8 10.41 -12.22 -12.28
CA GLU A 8 9.42 -12.85 -11.43
C GLU A 8 8.77 -11.86 -10.47
N SER A 9 7.54 -12.16 -10.14
CA SER A 9 6.77 -11.42 -9.15
C SER A 9 5.93 -12.35 -8.28
N GLN A 10 5.75 -11.96 -7.04
CA GLN A 10 4.87 -12.61 -6.08
C GLN A 10 3.47 -12.01 -6.21
N LYS A 11 2.47 -12.84 -6.55
CA LYS A 11 1.05 -12.46 -6.49
C LYS A 11 0.64 -12.39 -5.02
N LEU A 12 0.34 -11.19 -4.55
CA LEU A 12 0.19 -10.96 -3.11
C LEU A 12 -1.02 -11.69 -2.54
N LYS A 13 -2.16 -11.66 -3.21
CA LYS A 13 -3.39 -12.30 -2.73
C LYS A 13 -3.22 -13.80 -2.43
N ASP A 14 -2.37 -14.48 -3.20
CA ASP A 14 -2.16 -15.92 -3.08
C ASP A 14 -1.11 -16.29 -2.03
N THR A 15 -0.33 -15.33 -1.55
CA THR A 15 0.88 -15.59 -0.75
C THR A 15 0.88 -14.94 0.62
N ILE A 16 0.00 -13.96 0.86
CA ILE A 16 -0.12 -13.30 2.17
C ILE A 16 -0.73 -14.26 3.20
N THR A 17 -0.09 -14.34 4.35
CA THR A 17 -0.53 -15.17 5.48
C THR A 17 -0.89 -14.36 6.71
N ASN A 18 -0.38 -13.13 6.83
CA ASN A 18 -0.69 -12.24 7.94
C ASN A 18 -2.14 -11.74 7.86
N PRO A 19 -3.00 -12.00 8.87
CA PRO A 19 -4.41 -11.61 8.87
C PRO A 19 -4.65 -10.10 8.93
N ASN A 20 -3.62 -9.32 9.27
CA ASN A 20 -3.66 -7.86 9.30
C ASN A 20 -3.21 -7.22 7.98
N ILE A 21 -3.06 -8.02 6.92
CA ILE A 21 -2.80 -7.55 5.56
C ILE A 21 -3.96 -7.98 4.66
N GLU A 22 -4.66 -7.02 4.07
CA GLU A 22 -5.72 -7.24 3.10
C GLU A 22 -5.22 -6.83 1.70
N VAL A 23 -5.40 -7.70 0.70
CA VAL A 23 -4.91 -7.43 -0.66
C VAL A 23 -5.97 -7.73 -1.71
N GLY A 24 -6.18 -6.79 -2.62
CA GLY A 24 -7.03 -6.93 -3.80
C GLY A 24 -6.39 -7.77 -4.92
N ASP A 25 -7.23 -8.18 -5.87
CA ASP A 25 -6.82 -9.00 -7.01
C ASP A 25 -5.75 -8.32 -7.87
N TYR A 26 -4.91 -9.11 -8.51
CA TYR A 26 -3.86 -8.71 -9.47
C TYR A 26 -2.71 -7.87 -8.90
N SER A 27 -2.70 -7.55 -7.60
CA SER A 27 -1.59 -6.84 -6.97
C SER A 27 -0.40 -7.75 -6.78
N TYR A 28 0.81 -7.25 -7.07
CA TYR A 28 2.04 -8.03 -7.05
C TYR A 28 3.23 -7.28 -6.45
N TYR A 29 4.21 -8.06 -6.00
CA TYR A 29 5.51 -7.59 -5.50
C TYR A 29 6.65 -8.18 -6.32
N SER A 30 7.55 -7.33 -6.82
CA SER A 30 8.79 -7.73 -7.51
C SER A 30 9.97 -7.65 -6.55
N GLY A 31 10.25 -8.76 -5.84
CA GLY A 31 11.17 -8.75 -4.71
C GLY A 31 12.61 -9.20 -5.01
N TYR A 32 12.96 -9.47 -6.25
CA TYR A 32 14.23 -10.10 -6.65
C TYR A 32 15.49 -9.52 -5.99
N TYR A 33 15.65 -8.19 -5.99
CA TYR A 33 16.87 -7.57 -5.47
C TYR A 33 17.04 -7.66 -3.95
N HIS A 34 16.01 -8.09 -3.21
CA HIS A 34 16.06 -8.31 -1.76
C HIS A 34 15.85 -9.77 -1.39
N ASP A 35 15.48 -10.61 -2.35
CA ASP A 35 15.30 -12.07 -2.25
C ASP A 35 14.48 -12.54 -1.03
N LYS A 36 13.46 -11.78 -0.66
CA LYS A 36 12.54 -12.13 0.42
C LYS A 36 11.09 -11.92 -0.01
N SER A 37 10.18 -12.60 0.68
CA SER A 37 8.75 -12.42 0.48
C SER A 37 8.30 -10.99 0.80
N PHE A 38 7.13 -10.61 0.33
CA PHE A 38 6.54 -9.32 0.65
C PHE A 38 6.39 -9.10 2.16
N GLU A 39 5.86 -10.09 2.89
CA GLU A 39 5.67 -10.01 4.33
C GLU A 39 6.99 -9.81 5.08
N ASP A 40 8.04 -10.53 4.69
CA ASP A 40 9.32 -10.52 5.39
C ASP A 40 10.17 -9.28 5.06
N GLN A 41 10.01 -8.71 3.88
CA GLN A 41 10.84 -7.58 3.42
C GLN A 41 10.11 -6.25 3.50
N ALA A 42 8.87 -6.21 2.98
CA ALA A 42 8.19 -4.96 2.74
C ALA A 42 7.38 -4.48 3.96
N VAL A 43 6.86 -5.40 4.80
CA VAL A 43 6.00 -5.02 5.92
C VAL A 43 6.77 -5.09 7.23
N ARG A 44 6.88 -3.96 7.94
CA ARG A 44 7.65 -3.88 9.20
C ARG A 44 6.73 -3.55 10.36
N TYR A 45 6.99 -4.20 11.51
CA TYR A 45 6.29 -3.96 12.79
C TYR A 45 4.79 -4.25 12.76
N LEU A 46 4.34 -5.17 11.92
CA LEU A 46 2.94 -5.60 11.87
C LEU A 46 2.79 -6.96 12.58
N LEU A 47 2.01 -6.98 13.66
CA LEU A 47 1.69 -8.21 14.37
C LEU A 47 0.86 -9.15 13.50
N GLY A 48 0.95 -10.45 13.80
CA GLY A 48 0.18 -11.51 13.10
C GLY A 48 0.98 -12.26 12.04
N ASP A 49 2.23 -11.86 11.78
CA ASP A 49 3.18 -12.66 11.00
C ASP A 49 3.60 -13.94 11.75
N LYS A 50 4.31 -14.84 11.08
CA LYS A 50 4.71 -16.13 11.66
C LYS A 50 5.38 -16.02 13.05
N PRO A 51 6.34 -15.11 13.30
CA PRO A 51 6.97 -14.99 14.61
C PRO A 51 6.10 -14.33 15.68
N THR A 52 5.11 -13.51 15.32
CA THR A 52 4.29 -12.76 16.27
C THR A 52 2.84 -13.21 16.36
N LYS A 53 2.47 -14.30 15.67
CA LYS A 53 1.10 -14.79 15.60
C LYS A 53 0.47 -15.07 16.97
N GLU A 54 1.20 -15.76 17.84
CA GLU A 54 0.71 -16.11 19.19
C GLU A 54 0.50 -14.86 20.05
N VAL A 55 1.43 -13.91 19.99
CA VAL A 55 1.36 -12.63 20.69
C VAL A 55 0.15 -11.82 20.18
N TRP A 56 -0.09 -11.78 18.88
CA TRP A 56 -1.27 -11.14 18.33
C TRP A 56 -2.57 -11.81 18.77
N GLN A 57 -2.63 -13.15 18.73
CA GLN A 57 -3.80 -13.92 19.15
C GLN A 57 -4.11 -13.80 20.64
N SER A 58 -3.14 -13.50 21.48
CA SER A 58 -3.37 -13.28 22.92
C SER A 58 -4.21 -12.03 23.21
N GLY A 59 -4.33 -11.11 22.24
CA GLY A 59 -5.03 -9.83 22.42
C GLY A 59 -4.29 -8.82 23.29
N MET A 60 -3.06 -9.11 23.73
CA MET A 60 -2.27 -8.26 24.64
C MET A 60 -2.10 -6.83 24.11
N PHE A 61 -1.94 -6.68 22.80
CA PHE A 61 -1.75 -5.38 22.16
C PHE A 61 -3.04 -4.72 21.68
N GLY A 62 -4.20 -5.33 21.96
CA GLY A 62 -5.49 -4.80 21.55
C GLY A 62 -5.66 -4.76 20.04
N GLU A 63 -6.26 -3.69 19.57
CA GLU A 63 -6.56 -3.49 18.16
C GLU A 63 -5.30 -3.07 17.38
N VAL A 64 -5.06 -3.70 16.22
CA VAL A 64 -3.88 -3.51 15.37
C VAL A 64 -4.29 -2.77 14.10
N ASP A 65 -3.50 -1.76 13.70
CA ASP A 65 -3.68 -1.08 12.41
C ASP A 65 -3.33 -2.02 11.26
N LYS A 66 -4.18 -2.07 10.23
CA LYS A 66 -4.03 -2.95 9.09
C LYS A 66 -3.26 -2.30 7.94
N LEU A 67 -2.67 -3.14 7.10
CA LEU A 67 -2.21 -2.77 5.77
C LEU A 67 -3.24 -3.23 4.74
N ILE A 68 -3.88 -2.28 4.06
CA ILE A 68 -4.92 -2.56 3.06
C ILE A 68 -4.39 -2.13 1.69
N ILE A 69 -4.30 -3.07 0.76
CA ILE A 69 -3.79 -2.85 -0.60
C ILE A 69 -4.92 -3.17 -1.58
N GLY A 70 -5.25 -2.22 -2.44
CA GLY A 70 -6.25 -2.36 -3.48
C GLY A 70 -5.85 -3.34 -4.58
N LYS A 71 -6.59 -3.33 -5.68
CA LYS A 71 -6.37 -4.17 -6.86
C LYS A 71 -5.36 -3.54 -7.81
N PHE A 72 -4.70 -4.37 -8.61
CA PHE A 72 -3.78 -3.95 -9.69
C PHE A 72 -2.58 -3.12 -9.23
N CYS A 73 -2.17 -3.23 -7.98
CA CYS A 73 -1.00 -2.52 -7.48
C CYS A 73 0.31 -3.19 -7.90
N SER A 74 1.28 -2.38 -8.30
CA SER A 74 2.64 -2.81 -8.64
C SER A 74 3.61 -2.34 -7.56
N ILE A 75 4.21 -3.27 -6.80
CA ILE A 75 5.11 -2.95 -5.70
C ILE A 75 6.50 -3.46 -6.03
N ALA A 76 7.46 -2.54 -6.12
CA ALA A 76 8.84 -2.86 -6.48
C ALA A 76 9.67 -3.33 -5.29
N SER A 77 10.83 -3.92 -5.61
CA SER A 77 11.78 -4.48 -4.65
C SER A 77 12.24 -3.43 -3.63
N GLY A 78 12.26 -3.80 -2.36
CA GLY A 78 12.69 -2.95 -1.26
C GLY A 78 11.68 -1.89 -0.80
N ALA A 79 10.52 -1.77 -1.46
CA ALA A 79 9.45 -0.93 -0.95
C ALA A 79 9.09 -1.37 0.47
N THR A 80 8.81 -0.42 1.37
CA THR A 80 8.62 -0.69 2.80
C THR A 80 7.37 0.01 3.31
N PHE A 81 6.54 -0.73 4.03
CA PHE A 81 5.39 -0.23 4.78
C PHE A 81 5.73 -0.27 6.28
N MET A 82 5.92 0.90 6.87
CA MET A 82 6.14 1.02 8.30
C MET A 82 4.80 0.97 9.00
N MET A 83 4.65 0.03 9.93
CA MET A 83 3.41 -0.16 10.68
C MET A 83 3.60 0.19 12.17
N ALA A 84 2.67 -0.19 13.02
CA ALA A 84 2.70 0.03 14.48
C ALA A 84 2.77 1.51 14.92
N GLY A 85 2.07 2.37 14.21
CA GLY A 85 1.88 3.77 14.61
C GLY A 85 3.18 4.49 14.96
N ASN A 86 3.26 5.02 16.17
CA ASN A 86 4.46 5.70 16.69
C ASN A 86 5.53 4.74 17.26
N GLN A 87 5.30 3.43 17.21
CA GLN A 87 6.21 2.39 17.71
C GLN A 87 6.60 2.57 19.20
N GLY A 88 5.75 3.21 20.00
CA GLY A 88 5.99 3.50 21.40
C GLY A 88 6.78 4.78 21.68
N HIS A 89 7.27 5.45 20.66
CA HIS A 89 8.04 6.70 20.81
C HIS A 89 7.12 7.93 20.79
N ARG A 90 7.01 8.63 21.89
CA ARG A 90 6.15 9.83 22.04
C ARG A 90 6.96 11.08 21.85
N ILE A 91 6.76 11.75 20.72
CA ILE A 91 7.44 13.05 20.41
C ILE A 91 6.83 14.24 21.17
N ASP A 92 5.66 14.04 21.78
CA ASP A 92 4.95 15.01 22.61
C ASP A 92 5.21 14.84 24.12
N TRP A 93 6.07 13.89 24.51
CA TRP A 93 6.57 13.73 25.88
C TRP A 93 7.93 14.41 26.04
N ILE A 94 8.34 14.66 27.30
CA ILE A 94 9.68 15.18 27.61
C ILE A 94 10.77 14.25 27.07
N SER A 95 10.57 12.94 27.13
CA SER A 95 11.47 11.94 26.57
C SER A 95 10.77 11.12 25.51
N THR A 96 11.44 10.83 24.42
CA THR A 96 10.98 9.90 23.38
C THR A 96 11.31 8.44 23.70
N PHE A 97 12.03 8.18 24.80
CA PHE A 97 12.42 6.82 25.19
C PHE A 97 11.21 6.02 25.71
N PRO A 98 10.99 4.77 25.24
CA PRO A 98 9.86 3.93 25.65
C PRO A 98 10.19 3.20 26.97
N PHE A 99 10.05 3.88 28.09
CA PHE A 99 10.48 3.40 29.42
C PHE A 99 9.80 2.10 29.90
N GLY A 100 8.64 1.72 29.38
CA GLY A 100 7.81 0.66 29.94
C GLY A 100 8.47 -0.70 30.11
N ASN A 101 9.44 -1.06 29.28
CA ASN A 101 10.13 -2.36 29.37
C ASN A 101 11.20 -2.40 30.47
N ASP A 102 11.79 -1.27 30.81
CA ASP A 102 12.96 -1.22 31.70
C ASP A 102 12.66 -0.68 33.12
N PHE A 103 11.54 0.03 33.28
CA PHE A 103 11.23 0.78 34.50
C PHE A 103 9.94 0.32 35.22
N GLY A 104 9.32 -0.77 34.74
CA GLY A 104 8.22 -1.42 35.43
C GLY A 104 6.83 -1.10 34.89
N GLU A 105 5.81 -1.74 35.50
CA GLU A 105 4.42 -1.74 35.02
C GLU A 105 3.68 -0.40 35.22
N ASP A 106 4.17 0.45 36.12
CA ASP A 106 3.54 1.76 36.41
C ASP A 106 3.86 2.83 35.36
N VAL A 107 4.66 2.49 34.35
CA VAL A 107 5.00 3.44 33.27
C VAL A 107 3.85 3.50 32.25
N PRO A 108 3.35 4.71 31.94
CA PRO A 108 2.31 4.85 30.93
C PRO A 108 2.73 4.30 29.57
N SER A 109 1.83 3.60 28.87
CA SER A 109 2.10 3.14 27.51
C SER A 109 2.35 4.32 26.57
N GLY A 110 3.51 4.32 25.93
CA GLY A 110 3.86 5.30 24.90
C GLY A 110 3.23 5.00 23.54
N PHE A 111 2.63 3.83 23.36
CA PHE A 111 2.09 3.43 22.06
C PHE A 111 0.87 4.27 21.65
N LYS A 112 0.86 4.70 20.38
CA LYS A 112 -0.27 5.39 19.76
C LYS A 112 -0.45 4.87 18.34
N ARG A 113 -1.65 4.38 18.05
CA ARG A 113 -2.04 3.97 16.70
C ARG A 113 -2.01 5.15 15.73
N ALA A 114 -1.71 4.87 14.47
CA ALA A 114 -1.79 5.84 13.37
C ALA A 114 -3.07 5.64 12.52
N GLY A 115 -3.76 4.52 12.69
CA GLY A 115 -4.82 4.05 11.82
C GLY A 115 -4.29 3.18 10.68
N ASP A 116 -5.20 2.60 9.93
CA ASP A 116 -4.86 1.71 8.82
C ASP A 116 -4.08 2.44 7.73
N THR A 117 -3.03 1.78 7.21
CA THR A 117 -2.32 2.22 6.01
C THR A 117 -3.08 1.68 4.79
N VAL A 118 -3.54 2.57 3.92
CA VAL A 118 -4.41 2.20 2.80
C VAL A 118 -3.77 2.57 1.47
N ILE A 119 -3.55 1.58 0.63
CA ILE A 119 -3.09 1.76 -0.74
C ILE A 119 -4.29 1.53 -1.67
N GLY A 120 -4.65 2.51 -2.46
CA GLY A 120 -5.75 2.44 -3.42
C GLY A 120 -5.50 1.42 -4.53
N ASN A 121 -6.32 1.45 -5.56
CA ASN A 121 -6.18 0.57 -6.71
C ASN A 121 -5.24 1.19 -7.76
N ASP A 122 -4.61 0.38 -8.60
CA ASP A 122 -3.71 0.83 -9.68
C ASP A 122 -2.55 1.70 -9.18
N VAL A 123 -2.04 1.45 -7.97
CA VAL A 123 -0.92 2.21 -7.41
C VAL A 123 0.40 1.57 -7.80
N TRP A 124 1.33 2.38 -8.28
CA TRP A 124 2.70 1.94 -8.51
C TRP A 124 3.62 2.49 -7.42
N ILE A 125 4.26 1.59 -6.66
CA ILE A 125 5.24 1.92 -5.63
C ILE A 125 6.62 1.53 -6.13
N GLY A 126 7.48 2.52 -6.35
CA GLY A 126 8.84 2.37 -6.84
C GLY A 126 9.80 1.71 -5.83
N SER A 127 10.93 1.25 -6.33
CA SER A 127 11.94 0.54 -5.53
C SER A 127 12.40 1.34 -4.30
N GLU A 128 12.47 0.66 -3.16
CA GLU A 128 12.97 1.23 -1.89
C GLU A 128 12.15 2.44 -1.39
N ALA A 129 10.94 2.67 -1.91
CA ALA A 129 10.05 3.67 -1.35
C ALA A 129 9.58 3.25 0.05
N MET A 130 9.36 4.22 0.94
CA MET A 130 8.93 3.98 2.32
C MET A 130 7.60 4.68 2.59
N ILE A 131 6.62 3.92 3.01
CA ILE A 131 5.29 4.41 3.37
C ILE A 131 5.17 4.41 4.89
N MET A 132 4.87 5.57 5.47
CA MET A 132 4.76 5.73 6.91
C MET A 132 3.39 5.28 7.44
N PRO A 133 3.27 4.96 8.75
CA PRO A 133 2.06 4.43 9.33
C PRO A 133 0.84 5.35 9.14
N GLY A 134 -0.31 4.77 8.82
CA GLY A 134 -1.59 5.48 8.70
C GLY A 134 -1.78 6.28 7.40
N VAL A 135 -0.79 6.29 6.50
CA VAL A 135 -0.88 7.00 5.22
C VAL A 135 -1.90 6.34 4.29
N LYS A 136 -2.67 7.16 3.59
CA LYS A 136 -3.60 6.75 2.53
C LYS A 136 -3.09 7.21 1.17
N ILE A 137 -2.90 6.27 0.25
CA ILE A 137 -2.48 6.55 -1.13
C ILE A 137 -3.66 6.34 -2.05
N GLY A 138 -4.06 7.40 -2.76
CA GLY A 138 -5.20 7.39 -3.67
C GLY A 138 -5.00 6.50 -4.90
N ASN A 139 -6.12 6.11 -5.54
CA ASN A 139 -6.12 5.28 -6.74
C ASN A 139 -5.23 5.85 -7.85
N GLY A 140 -4.53 5.00 -8.57
CA GLY A 140 -3.72 5.39 -9.71
C GLY A 140 -2.49 6.24 -9.38
N ALA A 141 -2.13 6.43 -8.10
CA ALA A 141 -0.94 7.18 -7.72
C ALA A 141 0.34 6.45 -8.09
N VAL A 142 1.40 7.21 -8.31
CA VAL A 142 2.74 6.72 -8.58
C VAL A 142 3.69 7.26 -7.52
N ILE A 143 4.31 6.37 -6.77
CA ILE A 143 5.32 6.69 -5.78
C ILE A 143 6.70 6.37 -6.37
N GLY A 144 7.53 7.40 -6.53
CA GLY A 144 8.87 7.26 -7.08
C GLY A 144 9.80 6.45 -6.18
N SER A 145 10.83 5.88 -6.77
CA SER A 145 11.85 5.11 -6.05
C SER A 145 12.48 5.94 -4.94
N ARG A 146 12.71 5.32 -3.78
CA ARG A 146 13.27 5.96 -2.56
C ARG A 146 12.48 7.14 -2.02
N ALA A 147 11.24 7.32 -2.43
CA ALA A 147 10.37 8.33 -1.82
C ALA A 147 9.98 7.91 -0.40
N VAL A 148 9.93 8.88 0.52
CA VAL A 148 9.40 8.69 1.88
C VAL A 148 8.05 9.41 1.97
N ILE A 149 6.99 8.64 2.13
CA ILE A 149 5.62 9.13 2.13
C ILE A 149 5.11 9.18 3.57
N THR A 150 4.91 10.39 4.08
CA THR A 150 4.50 10.69 5.46
C THR A 150 3.12 11.35 5.56
N LYS A 151 2.49 11.62 4.40
CA LYS A 151 1.16 12.25 4.28
C LYS A 151 0.35 11.53 3.22
N ASP A 152 -0.95 11.67 3.30
CA ASP A 152 -1.85 11.14 2.29
C ASP A 152 -1.51 11.67 0.89
N VAL A 153 -1.71 10.82 -0.11
CA VAL A 153 -1.42 11.10 -1.52
C VAL A 153 -2.73 11.10 -2.30
N GLU A 154 -3.01 12.19 -2.99
CA GLU A 154 -4.18 12.33 -3.82
C GLU A 154 -4.17 11.33 -5.00
N PRO A 155 -5.35 10.89 -5.46
CA PRO A 155 -5.46 9.99 -6.61
C PRO A 155 -4.72 10.52 -7.83
N TYR A 156 -4.11 9.60 -8.59
CA TYR A 156 -3.39 9.88 -9.83
C TYR A 156 -2.21 10.86 -9.72
N SER A 157 -1.74 11.15 -8.51
CA SER A 157 -0.53 11.97 -8.28
C SER A 157 0.74 11.19 -8.56
N VAL A 158 1.75 11.84 -9.10
CA VAL A 158 3.13 11.35 -9.16
C VAL A 158 3.93 12.02 -8.07
N VAL A 159 4.38 11.25 -7.09
CA VAL A 159 5.06 11.74 -5.88
C VAL A 159 6.48 11.18 -5.82
N VAL A 160 7.45 12.03 -5.54
CA VAL A 160 8.86 11.68 -5.40
C VAL A 160 9.44 12.26 -4.10
N ALA A 161 10.62 11.81 -3.70
CA ALA A 161 11.31 12.28 -2.51
C ALA A 161 10.39 12.29 -1.26
N ASN A 162 10.39 13.35 -0.46
CA ASN A 162 9.56 13.47 0.74
C ASN A 162 8.25 14.19 0.42
N ASN A 163 7.24 13.43 0.00
CA ASN A 163 5.90 13.92 -0.35
C ASN A 163 5.89 15.03 -1.44
N HIS A 164 6.90 15.08 -2.30
CA HIS A 164 6.93 16.08 -3.36
C HIS A 164 6.08 15.63 -4.55
N VAL A 165 4.95 16.28 -4.77
CA VAL A 165 4.07 16.06 -5.93
C VAL A 165 4.69 16.72 -7.16
N VAL A 166 5.13 15.91 -8.12
CA VAL A 166 5.73 16.40 -9.38
C VAL A 166 4.65 16.81 -10.37
N LYS A 167 3.58 16.00 -10.48
CA LYS A 167 2.48 16.24 -11.41
C LYS A 167 1.27 15.36 -11.07
N GLN A 168 0.14 15.69 -11.66
CA GLN A 168 -0.99 14.77 -11.85
C GLN A 168 -0.79 13.98 -13.16
N ARG A 169 -1.20 12.71 -13.18
CA ARG A 169 -1.16 11.86 -14.38
C ARG A 169 -2.14 12.36 -15.45
N PHE A 170 -3.29 12.89 -14.99
CA PHE A 170 -4.43 13.26 -15.81
C PHE A 170 -5.00 14.62 -15.38
N THR A 171 -5.83 15.23 -16.22
CA THR A 171 -6.60 16.43 -15.87
C THR A 171 -7.67 16.12 -14.80
N ALA A 172 -8.14 17.12 -14.09
CA ALA A 172 -9.19 16.95 -13.07
C ALA A 172 -10.44 16.25 -13.64
N LYS A 173 -10.88 16.62 -14.85
CA LYS A 173 -12.01 15.98 -15.54
C LYS A 173 -11.75 14.50 -15.83
N GLN A 174 -10.56 14.16 -16.28
CA GLN A 174 -10.18 12.76 -16.54
C GLN A 174 -10.10 11.95 -15.25
N ILE A 175 -9.62 12.53 -14.16
CA ILE A 175 -9.60 11.89 -12.83
C ILE A 175 -11.03 11.60 -12.35
N GLU A 176 -11.97 12.53 -12.55
CA GLU A 176 -13.39 12.31 -12.24
C GLU A 176 -13.95 11.13 -13.04
N MET A 177 -13.69 11.06 -14.37
CA MET A 177 -14.11 9.95 -15.23
C MET A 177 -13.51 8.61 -14.76
N LEU A 178 -12.21 8.55 -14.47
CA LEU A 178 -11.52 7.36 -13.98
C LEU A 178 -12.05 6.91 -12.62
N THR A 179 -12.36 7.86 -11.74
CA THR A 179 -12.95 7.58 -10.42
C THR A 179 -14.37 7.03 -10.54
N GLU A 180 -15.15 7.53 -11.48
CA GLU A 180 -16.50 7.01 -11.76
C GLU A 180 -16.46 5.60 -12.38
N MET A 181 -15.60 5.39 -13.36
CA MET A 181 -15.47 4.10 -14.05
C MET A 181 -15.07 2.95 -13.13
N GLN A 182 -14.21 3.21 -12.15
CA GLN A 182 -13.64 2.18 -11.25
C GLN A 182 -13.26 0.91 -12.02
N TRP A 183 -12.51 1.05 -13.11
CA TRP A 183 -12.20 -0.02 -14.05
C TRP A 183 -11.58 -1.26 -13.38
N TRP A 184 -10.95 -1.11 -12.24
CA TRP A 184 -10.44 -2.21 -11.43
C TRP A 184 -11.52 -3.13 -10.85
N ASN A 185 -12.80 -2.77 -10.96
CA ASN A 185 -13.94 -3.60 -10.59
C ASN A 185 -14.61 -4.28 -11.78
N TRP A 186 -14.15 -4.04 -13.01
CA TRP A 186 -14.69 -4.69 -14.19
C TRP A 186 -14.32 -6.17 -14.22
N SER A 187 -15.16 -6.99 -14.86
CA SER A 187 -14.87 -8.40 -15.09
C SER A 187 -13.65 -8.56 -16.02
N GLU A 188 -12.98 -9.70 -15.94
CA GLU A 188 -11.88 -10.01 -16.86
C GLU A 188 -12.28 -9.90 -18.33
N GLN A 189 -13.52 -10.28 -18.67
CA GLN A 189 -14.03 -10.17 -20.04
C GLN A 189 -14.12 -8.71 -20.47
N GLN A 190 -14.65 -7.83 -19.63
CA GLN A 190 -14.74 -6.39 -19.89
C GLN A 190 -13.36 -5.77 -20.05
N LEU A 191 -12.41 -6.12 -19.15
CA LEU A 191 -11.02 -5.67 -19.25
C LEU A 191 -10.37 -6.12 -20.57
N LYS A 192 -10.54 -7.39 -20.97
CA LYS A 192 -10.02 -7.91 -22.24
C LYS A 192 -10.56 -7.16 -23.46
N GLN A 193 -11.85 -6.83 -23.44
CA GLN A 193 -12.47 -6.05 -24.53
C GLN A 193 -12.00 -4.62 -24.59
N ALA A 194 -11.73 -3.99 -23.43
CA ALA A 194 -11.23 -2.62 -23.34
C ALA A 194 -9.69 -2.51 -23.44
N MET A 195 -8.95 -3.62 -23.53
CA MET A 195 -7.49 -3.67 -23.32
C MET A 195 -6.73 -2.69 -24.23
N GLN A 196 -7.10 -2.53 -25.48
CA GLN A 196 -6.39 -1.62 -26.39
C GLN A 196 -6.50 -0.17 -25.93
N VAL A 197 -7.70 0.28 -25.51
CA VAL A 197 -7.89 1.63 -25.02
C VAL A 197 -7.33 1.79 -23.60
N MET A 198 -7.38 0.75 -22.76
CA MET A 198 -6.74 0.72 -21.45
C MET A 198 -5.23 0.93 -21.53
N CYS A 199 -4.59 0.41 -22.57
CA CYS A 199 -3.14 0.58 -22.83
C CYS A 199 -2.83 1.83 -23.67
N SER A 200 -3.73 2.82 -23.69
CA SER A 200 -3.55 4.12 -24.33
C SER A 200 -3.57 5.26 -23.32
N GLY A 201 -3.46 6.50 -23.78
CA GLY A 201 -3.67 7.70 -22.95
C GLY A 201 -5.06 8.33 -23.13
N ASP A 202 -5.96 7.69 -23.87
CA ASP A 202 -7.25 8.25 -24.24
C ASP A 202 -8.33 7.88 -23.22
N VAL A 203 -8.39 8.67 -22.14
CA VAL A 203 -9.36 8.48 -21.04
C VAL A 203 -10.79 8.72 -21.56
N GLU A 204 -10.99 9.66 -22.46
CA GLU A 204 -12.29 9.99 -23.04
C GLU A 204 -12.84 8.83 -23.86
N GLN A 205 -12.02 8.16 -24.64
CA GLN A 205 -12.41 6.96 -25.39
C GLN A 205 -12.77 5.82 -24.44
N LEU A 206 -11.99 5.61 -23.38
CA LEU A 206 -12.30 4.60 -22.36
C LEU A 206 -13.63 4.91 -21.65
N TYR A 207 -13.88 6.16 -21.35
CA TYR A 207 -15.12 6.59 -20.72
C TYR A 207 -16.33 6.39 -21.65
N GLY A 208 -16.18 6.69 -22.94
CA GLY A 208 -17.19 6.35 -23.94
C GLY A 208 -17.52 4.85 -23.96
N TYR A 209 -16.51 4.00 -23.99
CA TYR A 209 -16.67 2.55 -23.89
C TYR A 209 -17.42 2.13 -22.61
N TYR A 210 -17.08 2.72 -21.47
CA TYR A 210 -17.74 2.48 -20.18
C TYR A 210 -19.22 2.81 -20.23
N LEU A 211 -19.58 3.97 -20.76
CA LEU A 211 -20.98 4.40 -20.86
C LEU A 211 -21.82 3.48 -21.74
N GLU A 212 -21.25 2.99 -22.84
CA GLU A 212 -21.93 2.15 -23.80
C GLU A 212 -22.07 0.69 -23.37
N ASN A 213 -21.06 0.14 -22.70
CA ASN A 213 -20.94 -1.30 -22.51
C ASN A 213 -21.03 -1.76 -21.05
N ILE A 214 -20.82 -0.86 -20.07
CA ILE A 214 -20.68 -1.24 -18.65
C ILE A 214 -21.69 -0.54 -17.76
N LYS A 215 -21.84 0.77 -17.92
CA LYS A 215 -22.78 1.57 -17.15
C LYS A 215 -24.21 1.35 -17.71
N ARG A 216 -24.91 0.37 -17.15
CA ARG A 216 -26.35 0.10 -17.43
C ARG A 216 -27.20 0.35 -16.21
#